data_57704f2151656f544998a5a11dcb024f
#
_entry.id   57704f2151656f544998a5a11dcb024f
#
_cell.length_a   1.000
_cell.length_b   1.000
_cell.length_c   1.000
_cell.angle_alpha   90.00
_cell.angle_beta   90.00
_cell.angle_gamma   90.00
#
_symmetry.space_group_name_H-M   'P 1'
#
loop_
_entity.id
_entity.type
_entity.pdbx_description
1 polymer ?
#
loop_
_entity_poly.entity_id
_entity_poly.type
_entity_poly.pdbx_seq_one_letter_code
_entity_poly.pdbx_strand_id
1 'polypeptide(L)'
;MVDMKLAQQKGFSFGNATKFMDFADPRAMIKDAATLDPNATVPAYMRTYANPRVIEVLTAERAYRKIAPEVKNGDFTTAFTQFRSIEFTGNTTPYGDYDGNGVSGVNTAFPVREQYRFQTTVKVGDLEQKMNAEAKIDLFAEKQKSAAINIDIAFNKYALYGVAGKAVYGLLNDPSLNAAITPIVVNSTHTVWAEKTANQQMDDLNKLVASLYTQAAGHIDDSTKTKLLVSPATLAAMNKVNDYGVTMKKMVADTYPNLTVVVVPELYNATLETSTMILLADEILGQPTVEFGYADKYYAHEIVRDLSSWKQKVSAGTYGAIVQLPFAIGSMTGI
;
A
#
# COMPACT_ATOMS: atom_id res chain seq x y z
N MET A 1 -0.86 42.97 14.11
CA MET A 1 -0.76 43.15 15.56
C MET A 1 -0.63 41.77 16.18
N VAL A 2 0.53 41.41 16.72
CA VAL A 2 0.74 40.10 17.34
C VAL A 2 -0.07 40.09 18.64
N ASP A 3 -0.92 39.07 18.81
CA ASP A 3 -1.73 38.94 20.01
C ASP A 3 -0.83 38.55 21.20
N MET A 4 -0.39 39.54 21.96
CA MET A 4 0.50 39.36 23.12
C MET A 4 -0.11 38.46 24.21
N LYS A 5 -1.45 38.38 24.30
CA LYS A 5 -2.13 37.50 25.28
C LYS A 5 -1.95 36.03 24.94
N LEU A 6 -1.96 35.68 23.64
CA LEU A 6 -1.74 34.32 23.19
C LEU A 6 -0.28 33.86 23.40
N ALA A 7 0.67 34.75 23.26
CA ALA A 7 2.08 34.46 23.49
C ALA A 7 2.38 34.26 25.00
N GLN A 8 1.76 35.04 25.89
CA GLN A 8 1.86 34.83 27.34
C GLN A 8 1.26 33.48 27.79
N GLN A 9 0.15 33.06 27.19
CA GLN A 9 -0.44 31.73 27.47
C GLN A 9 0.47 30.56 27.08
N LYS A 10 1.40 30.78 26.15
CA LYS A 10 2.38 29.78 25.71
C LYS A 10 3.71 29.85 26.47
N GLY A 11 3.76 30.60 27.60
CA GLY A 11 4.93 30.67 28.48
C GLY A 11 6.02 31.64 28.04
N PHE A 12 5.74 32.54 27.08
CA PHE A 12 6.65 33.63 26.73
C PHE A 12 6.45 34.78 27.71
N SER A 13 7.44 35.01 28.56
CA SER A 13 7.48 36.19 29.45
C SER A 13 8.06 37.37 28.68
N PHE A 14 7.23 38.32 28.32
CA PHE A 14 7.69 39.62 27.83
C PHE A 14 7.96 40.49 29.07
N GLY A 15 9.21 40.82 29.28
CA GLY A 15 9.56 41.84 30.28
C GLY A 15 8.75 43.13 30.02
N ASN A 16 8.42 43.87 31.07
CA ASN A 16 7.58 45.07 31.01
C ASN A 16 7.94 45.96 29.81
N ALA A 17 7.09 45.98 28.79
CA ALA A 17 7.28 46.74 27.55
C ALA A 17 7.43 48.23 27.79
N THR A 18 6.96 48.74 28.94
CA THR A 18 7.12 50.12 29.38
C THR A 18 8.57 50.51 29.69
N LYS A 19 9.48 49.53 29.92
CA LYS A 19 10.90 49.82 30.16
C LYS A 19 11.74 49.90 28.87
N PHE A 20 11.22 49.47 27.73
CA PHE A 20 11.94 49.50 26.46
C PHE A 20 11.66 50.74 25.59
N MET A 21 10.79 51.66 26.05
CA MET A 21 10.36 52.79 25.23
C MET A 21 11.09 54.10 25.48
N ASP A 22 12.07 54.15 26.38
CA ASP A 22 12.76 55.39 26.69
C ASP A 22 14.15 55.44 26.03
N PHE A 23 14.21 55.21 24.71
CA PHE A 23 15.41 55.45 23.91
C PHE A 23 15.75 56.96 23.75
N ALA A 24 14.88 57.86 24.24
CA ALA A 24 15.07 59.31 24.11
C ALA A 24 15.88 59.93 25.24
N ASP A 25 16.08 59.23 26.36
CA ASP A 25 16.86 59.76 27.48
C ASP A 25 18.13 58.93 27.74
N PRO A 26 19.34 59.45 27.39
CA PRO A 26 20.61 58.77 27.65
C PRO A 26 20.87 58.47 29.14
N ARG A 27 20.20 59.13 30.04
CA ARG A 27 20.29 58.92 31.51
C ARG A 27 19.47 57.68 31.93
N ALA A 28 18.41 57.37 31.21
CA ALA A 28 17.62 56.16 31.47
C ALA A 28 18.41 54.88 31.15
N MET A 29 19.22 54.90 30.09
CA MET A 29 20.10 53.80 29.76
C MET A 29 21.16 53.50 30.81
N ILE A 30 21.70 54.56 31.46
CA ILE A 30 22.70 54.40 32.52
C ILE A 30 22.07 53.89 33.82
N LYS A 31 20.86 54.30 34.13
CA LYS A 31 20.11 53.79 35.29
C LYS A 31 19.63 52.36 35.09
N ASP A 32 19.20 52.02 33.90
CA ASP A 32 18.73 50.66 33.59
C ASP A 32 19.88 49.65 33.59
N ALA A 33 21.08 50.05 33.15
CA ALA A 33 22.26 49.23 33.21
C ALA A 33 22.75 48.94 34.64
N ALA A 34 22.44 49.87 35.60
CA ALA A 34 22.82 49.71 37.00
C ALA A 34 21.80 48.93 37.85
N THR A 35 20.58 48.72 37.32
CA THR A 35 19.48 48.06 38.03
C THR A 35 19.06 46.72 37.37
N LEU A 36 19.69 46.35 36.29
CA LEU A 36 19.46 45.01 35.71
C LEU A 36 20.12 43.97 36.63
N ASP A 37 19.28 43.22 37.33
CA ASP A 37 19.73 41.99 37.96
C ASP A 37 20.41 41.13 36.88
N PRO A 38 21.62 40.62 37.17
CA PRO A 38 22.30 39.77 36.19
C PRO A 38 21.35 38.65 35.79
N ASN A 39 21.16 38.48 34.49
CA ASN A 39 20.24 37.49 33.94
C ASN A 39 20.70 36.10 34.40
N ALA A 40 20.23 35.70 35.59
CA ALA A 40 20.70 34.47 36.28
C ALA A 40 20.23 33.19 35.58
N THR A 41 19.39 33.31 34.52
CA THR A 41 18.86 32.17 33.83
C THR A 41 19.33 32.12 32.37
N VAL A 42 20.01 31.03 32.03
CA VAL A 42 20.36 30.73 30.62
C VAL A 42 19.07 30.69 29.81
N PRO A 43 18.97 31.44 28.69
CA PRO A 43 17.80 31.42 27.83
C PRO A 43 17.35 30.00 27.49
N ALA A 44 16.05 29.75 27.44
CA ALA A 44 15.49 28.42 27.25
C ALA A 44 16.03 27.71 25.99
N TYR A 45 16.32 28.44 24.90
CA TYR A 45 16.89 27.89 23.69
C TYR A 45 18.32 27.36 23.88
N MET A 46 19.10 27.87 24.79
CA MET A 46 20.46 27.38 25.11
C MET A 46 20.43 26.10 25.95
N ARG A 47 19.29 25.80 26.61
CA ARG A 47 19.08 24.59 27.40
C ARG A 47 18.48 23.46 26.55
N THR A 48 18.05 23.75 25.31
CA THR A 48 17.39 22.77 24.44
C THR A 48 18.48 22.02 23.66
N TYR A 49 18.71 20.78 24.00
CA TYR A 49 19.51 19.90 23.19
C TYR A 49 18.70 19.46 21.97
N ALA A 50 19.07 19.95 20.78
CA ALA A 50 18.52 19.46 19.54
C ALA A 50 19.08 18.06 19.26
N ASN A 51 18.27 17.02 19.42
CA ASN A 51 18.69 15.66 19.09
C ASN A 51 18.88 15.58 17.56
N PRO A 52 20.08 15.24 17.07
CA PRO A 52 20.35 15.11 15.63
C PRO A 52 19.67 13.88 14.99
N ARG A 53 19.06 13.01 15.81
CA ARG A 53 18.32 11.86 15.29
C ARG A 53 16.98 12.29 14.70
N VAL A 54 16.80 12.05 13.42
CA VAL A 54 15.50 12.23 12.75
C VAL A 54 14.56 11.09 13.16
N ILE A 55 13.44 11.42 13.75
CA ILE A 55 12.37 10.44 14.03
C ILE A 55 11.50 10.39 12.78
N GLU A 56 11.68 9.35 11.99
CA GLU A 56 10.81 9.09 10.84
C GLU A 56 9.49 8.49 11.32
N VAL A 57 8.38 9.08 10.89
CA VAL A 57 7.07 8.47 11.09
C VAL A 57 6.93 7.30 10.13
N LEU A 58 6.83 6.10 10.69
CA LEU A 58 6.66 4.88 9.90
C LEU A 58 5.28 4.91 9.21
N THR A 59 5.28 4.73 7.91
CA THR A 59 4.07 4.49 7.13
C THR A 59 3.81 2.99 7.03
N ALA A 60 2.54 2.61 6.85
CA ALA A 60 2.16 1.20 6.68
C ALA A 60 2.97 0.53 5.56
N GLU A 61 3.34 -0.72 5.77
CA GLU A 61 4.10 -1.51 4.80
C GLU A 61 3.26 -1.74 3.54
N ARG A 62 3.87 -1.63 2.35
CA ARG A 62 3.20 -1.86 1.07
C ARG A 62 3.15 -3.35 0.80
N ALA A 63 1.94 -3.90 0.85
CA ALA A 63 1.74 -5.34 0.76
C ALA A 63 1.82 -5.87 -0.68
N TYR A 64 1.58 -5.04 -1.71
CA TYR A 64 1.46 -5.50 -3.10
C TYR A 64 2.68 -6.28 -3.60
N ARG A 65 3.90 -5.89 -3.20
CA ARG A 65 5.14 -6.60 -3.59
C ARG A 65 5.27 -8.01 -3.02
N LYS A 66 4.57 -8.29 -1.90
CA LYS A 66 4.54 -9.63 -1.29
C LYS A 66 3.51 -10.54 -1.96
N ILE A 67 2.50 -9.92 -2.59
CA ILE A 67 1.40 -10.63 -3.24
C ILE A 67 1.87 -11.25 -4.54
N ALA A 68 2.42 -10.44 -5.44
CA ALA A 68 2.79 -10.87 -6.78
C ALA A 68 4.03 -10.13 -7.30
N PRO A 69 4.73 -10.66 -8.31
CA PRO A 69 5.89 -10.02 -8.91
C PRO A 69 5.50 -8.75 -9.67
N GLU A 70 6.45 -7.82 -9.73
CA GLU A 70 6.35 -6.61 -10.53
C GLU A 70 7.01 -6.83 -11.89
N VAL A 71 6.29 -6.52 -12.98
CA VAL A 71 6.79 -6.69 -14.34
C VAL A 71 6.75 -5.37 -15.09
N LYS A 72 7.84 -5.05 -15.77
CA LYS A 72 7.92 -3.88 -16.63
C LYS A 72 7.25 -4.17 -17.97
N ASN A 73 6.15 -3.47 -18.28
CA ASN A 73 5.39 -3.60 -19.50
C ASN A 73 5.41 -2.29 -20.28
N GLY A 74 6.35 -2.18 -21.23
CA GLY A 74 6.50 -0.97 -22.04
C GLY A 74 7.26 0.15 -21.35
N ASP A 75 7.18 1.35 -21.92
CA ASP A 75 7.87 2.56 -21.48
C ASP A 75 6.86 3.64 -21.07
N PHE A 76 7.34 4.73 -20.51
CA PHE A 76 6.51 5.85 -20.09
C PHE A 76 5.62 6.43 -21.21
N THR A 77 6.04 6.32 -22.47
CA THR A 77 5.30 6.80 -23.64
C THR A 77 4.21 5.83 -24.13
N THR A 78 4.27 4.56 -23.72
CA THR A 78 3.30 3.53 -24.11
C THR A 78 1.93 3.81 -23.49
N ALA A 79 0.89 4.01 -24.29
CA ALA A 79 -0.45 4.30 -23.78
C ALA A 79 -1.23 3.04 -23.40
N PHE A 80 -1.04 1.96 -24.17
CA PHE A 80 -1.75 0.70 -24.00
C PHE A 80 -0.78 -0.46 -24.08
N THR A 81 -1.01 -1.48 -23.25
CA THR A 81 -0.31 -2.77 -23.34
C THR A 81 -1.33 -3.84 -23.68
N GLN A 82 -1.00 -4.69 -24.65
CA GLN A 82 -1.82 -5.78 -25.11
C GLN A 82 -1.18 -7.09 -24.72
N PHE A 83 -1.97 -7.98 -24.10
CA PHE A 83 -1.54 -9.32 -23.71
C PHE A 83 -2.15 -10.32 -24.67
N ARG A 84 -1.40 -11.36 -25.02
CA ARG A 84 -1.92 -12.46 -25.84
C ARG A 84 -2.36 -13.58 -24.91
N SER A 85 -3.66 -13.87 -24.90
CA SER A 85 -4.23 -15.06 -24.26
C SER A 85 -4.49 -16.12 -25.32
N ILE A 86 -4.08 -17.34 -25.06
CA ILE A 86 -4.21 -18.48 -25.98
C ILE A 86 -4.98 -19.59 -25.25
N GLU A 87 -6.02 -20.07 -25.89
CA GLU A 87 -6.80 -21.22 -25.46
C GLU A 87 -6.69 -22.32 -26.51
N PHE A 88 -6.24 -23.49 -26.11
CA PHE A 88 -6.19 -24.64 -26.98
C PHE A 88 -7.56 -25.33 -26.97
N THR A 89 -8.15 -25.51 -28.18
CA THR A 89 -9.44 -26.11 -28.36
C THR A 89 -9.34 -27.25 -29.36
N GLY A 90 -10.24 -28.19 -29.27
CA GLY A 90 -10.28 -29.30 -30.22
C GLY A 90 -11.08 -30.48 -29.71
N ASN A 91 -11.35 -31.38 -30.60
CA ASN A 91 -11.93 -32.68 -30.29
C ASN A 91 -11.16 -33.81 -30.98
N THR A 92 -11.13 -34.96 -30.33
CA THR A 92 -10.62 -36.20 -30.91
C THR A 92 -11.79 -37.09 -31.26
N THR A 93 -11.69 -37.75 -32.41
CA THR A 93 -12.66 -38.76 -32.87
C THR A 93 -11.99 -40.12 -32.98
N PRO A 94 -12.73 -41.22 -32.90
CA PRO A 94 -12.17 -42.56 -33.18
C PRO A 94 -11.49 -42.59 -34.54
N TYR A 95 -10.40 -43.32 -34.64
CA TYR A 95 -9.66 -43.48 -35.89
C TYR A 95 -10.49 -44.27 -36.90
N GLY A 96 -10.60 -43.74 -38.10
CA GLY A 96 -11.15 -44.43 -39.28
C GLY A 96 -10.28 -44.12 -40.47
N ASP A 97 -9.99 -45.09 -41.32
CA ASP A 97 -9.07 -44.94 -42.48
C ASP A 97 -9.56 -43.88 -43.48
N TYR A 98 -10.85 -43.57 -43.48
CA TYR A 98 -11.47 -42.61 -44.39
C TYR A 98 -12.09 -41.38 -43.70
N ASP A 99 -11.90 -41.26 -42.38
CA ASP A 99 -12.48 -40.21 -41.60
C ASP A 99 -11.45 -39.11 -41.24
N GLY A 100 -11.77 -37.88 -41.55
CA GLY A 100 -10.98 -36.68 -41.19
C GLY A 100 -11.66 -35.77 -40.18
N ASN A 101 -12.40 -36.32 -39.21
CA ASN A 101 -13.36 -35.58 -38.40
C ASN A 101 -12.77 -34.92 -37.13
N GLY A 102 -11.57 -35.27 -36.72
CA GLY A 102 -10.92 -34.62 -35.55
C GLY A 102 -10.31 -33.27 -35.94
N VAL A 103 -10.67 -32.20 -35.20
CA VAL A 103 -10.13 -30.86 -35.44
C VAL A 103 -9.53 -30.33 -34.15
N SER A 104 -8.29 -29.85 -34.24
CA SER A 104 -7.63 -29.09 -33.18
C SER A 104 -7.44 -27.64 -33.63
N GLY A 105 -7.65 -26.69 -32.72
CA GLY A 105 -7.56 -25.28 -33.00
C GLY A 105 -7.03 -24.47 -31.82
N VAL A 106 -6.85 -23.17 -32.02
CA VAL A 106 -6.39 -22.25 -31.03
C VAL A 106 -7.27 -21.03 -31.08
N ASN A 107 -7.90 -20.71 -29.94
CA ASN A 107 -8.56 -19.42 -29.76
C ASN A 107 -7.53 -18.41 -29.21
N THR A 108 -7.49 -17.24 -29.77
CA THR A 108 -6.59 -16.18 -29.33
C THR A 108 -7.39 -14.94 -28.98
N ALA A 109 -7.20 -14.42 -27.77
CA ALA A 109 -7.75 -13.13 -27.33
C ALA A 109 -6.60 -12.17 -27.00
N PHE A 110 -6.88 -10.87 -27.13
CA PHE A 110 -5.91 -9.82 -26.91
C PHE A 110 -6.48 -8.78 -25.92
N PRO A 111 -6.55 -9.09 -24.61
CA PRO A 111 -6.97 -8.12 -23.63
C PRO A 111 -6.00 -6.95 -23.59
N VAL A 112 -6.55 -5.74 -23.46
CA VAL A 112 -5.80 -4.49 -23.46
C VAL A 112 -5.88 -3.87 -22.07
N ARG A 113 -4.77 -3.32 -21.59
CA ARG A 113 -4.69 -2.51 -20.37
C ARG A 113 -4.18 -1.12 -20.74
N GLU A 114 -4.81 -0.08 -20.17
CA GLU A 114 -4.40 1.31 -20.31
C GLU A 114 -3.30 1.62 -19.29
N GLN A 115 -2.34 2.48 -19.66
CA GLN A 115 -1.37 3.00 -18.72
C GLN A 115 -1.95 4.20 -17.96
N TYR A 116 -1.91 4.14 -16.63
CA TYR A 116 -2.19 5.29 -15.79
C TYR A 116 -0.89 5.94 -15.34
N ARG A 117 -0.72 7.22 -15.70
CA ARG A 117 0.44 8.03 -15.30
C ARG A 117 0.05 8.95 -14.18
N PHE A 118 0.86 9.00 -13.15
CA PHE A 118 0.67 9.87 -11.99
C PHE A 118 1.97 10.55 -11.64
N GLN A 119 1.89 11.65 -10.89
CA GLN A 119 3.03 12.51 -10.63
C GLN A 119 2.94 13.16 -9.27
N THR A 120 4.09 13.52 -8.75
CA THR A 120 4.25 14.41 -7.61
C THR A 120 5.30 15.47 -7.94
N THR A 121 5.26 16.62 -7.27
CA THR A 121 6.22 17.70 -7.50
C THR A 121 6.91 18.05 -6.20
N VAL A 122 8.22 18.00 -6.20
CA VAL A 122 9.10 18.48 -5.14
C VAL A 122 9.34 19.97 -5.37
N LYS A 123 9.11 20.80 -4.34
CA LYS A 123 9.36 22.24 -4.37
C LYS A 123 10.21 22.63 -3.17
N VAL A 124 11.24 23.46 -3.41
CA VAL A 124 12.13 23.98 -2.36
C VAL A 124 12.31 25.46 -2.59
N GLY A 125 11.99 26.29 -1.60
CA GLY A 125 12.21 27.73 -1.62
C GLY A 125 13.67 28.08 -1.26
N ASP A 126 14.20 29.16 -1.84
CA ASP A 126 15.58 29.61 -1.58
C ASP A 126 15.78 29.99 -0.10
N LEU A 127 14.78 30.63 0.52
CA LEU A 127 14.83 30.95 1.95
C LEU A 127 14.78 29.69 2.80
N GLU A 128 13.87 28.79 2.49
CA GLU A 128 13.73 27.50 3.18
C GLU A 128 15.02 26.69 3.11
N GLN A 129 15.68 26.66 1.95
CA GLN A 129 16.95 25.96 1.76
C GLN A 129 18.06 26.59 2.62
N LYS A 130 18.16 27.92 2.69
CA LYS A 130 19.16 28.60 3.49
C LYS A 130 18.96 28.35 5.00
N MET A 131 17.72 28.43 5.48
CA MET A 131 17.40 28.15 6.88
C MET A 131 17.73 26.70 7.28
N ASN A 132 17.44 25.73 6.41
CA ASN A 132 17.75 24.33 6.68
C ASN A 132 19.26 24.02 6.53
N ALA A 133 19.97 24.74 5.65
CA ALA A 133 21.42 24.63 5.55
C ALA A 133 22.14 25.07 6.82
N GLU A 134 21.66 26.13 7.48
CA GLU A 134 22.13 26.55 8.83
C GLU A 134 21.91 25.46 9.88
N ALA A 135 20.79 24.72 9.77
CA ALA A 135 20.48 23.59 10.62
C ALA A 135 21.21 22.29 10.23
N LYS A 136 22.04 22.29 9.16
CA LYS A 136 22.72 21.12 8.58
C LYS A 136 21.77 20.01 8.12
N ILE A 137 20.59 20.37 7.61
CA ILE A 137 19.57 19.45 7.08
C ILE A 137 19.56 19.54 5.56
N ASP A 138 19.70 18.40 4.88
CA ASP A 138 19.50 18.32 3.42
C ASP A 138 18.01 18.17 3.09
N LEU A 139 17.32 19.30 3.04
CA LEU A 139 15.90 19.37 2.78
C LEU A 139 15.51 18.81 1.40
N PHE A 140 16.36 18.99 0.39
CA PHE A 140 16.06 18.50 -0.97
C PHE A 140 16.03 16.98 -1.02
N ALA A 141 17.00 16.32 -0.40
CA ALA A 141 17.05 14.86 -0.30
C ALA A 141 15.86 14.31 0.50
N GLU A 142 15.48 14.96 1.60
CA GLU A 142 14.32 14.55 2.39
C GLU A 142 13.00 14.67 1.60
N LYS A 143 12.82 15.76 0.85
CA LYS A 143 11.64 15.94 0.00
C LYS A 143 11.62 14.96 -1.18
N GLN A 144 12.76 14.59 -1.76
CA GLN A 144 12.84 13.53 -2.78
C GLN A 144 12.48 12.17 -2.19
N LYS A 145 12.95 11.84 -0.99
CA LYS A 145 12.56 10.63 -0.27
C LYS A 145 11.05 10.59 -0.03
N SER A 146 10.46 11.70 0.41
CA SER A 146 9.01 11.83 0.57
C SER A 146 8.26 11.61 -0.74
N ALA A 147 8.75 12.16 -1.86
CA ALA A 147 8.15 11.95 -3.17
C ALA A 147 8.17 10.47 -3.60
N ALA A 148 9.29 9.77 -3.36
CA ALA A 148 9.41 8.35 -3.65
C ALA A 148 8.43 7.51 -2.80
N ILE A 149 8.28 7.83 -1.52
CA ILE A 149 7.32 7.18 -0.62
C ILE A 149 5.88 7.41 -1.11
N ASN A 150 5.53 8.64 -1.50
CA ASN A 150 4.19 8.96 -2.00
C ASN A 150 3.85 8.21 -3.30
N ILE A 151 4.82 8.07 -4.20
CA ILE A 151 4.68 7.27 -5.43
C ILE A 151 4.47 5.80 -5.09
N ASP A 152 5.21 5.25 -4.14
CA ASP A 152 5.09 3.85 -3.72
C ASP A 152 3.73 3.57 -3.05
N ILE A 153 3.21 4.50 -2.25
CA ILE A 153 1.85 4.44 -1.70
C ILE A 153 0.81 4.43 -2.83
N ALA A 154 0.99 5.26 -3.85
CA ALA A 154 0.09 5.31 -5.00
C ALA A 154 0.13 3.99 -5.79
N PHE A 155 1.31 3.40 -5.99
CA PHE A 155 1.44 2.07 -6.61
C PHE A 155 0.66 1.00 -5.86
N ASN A 156 0.82 0.93 -4.52
CA ASN A 156 0.06 -0.02 -3.70
C ASN A 156 -1.44 0.15 -3.86
N LYS A 157 -1.93 1.40 -3.87
CA LYS A 157 -3.33 1.71 -4.07
C LYS A 157 -3.84 1.26 -5.45
N TYR A 158 -3.10 1.58 -6.52
CA TYR A 158 -3.51 1.21 -7.88
C TYR A 158 -3.38 -0.29 -8.16
N ALA A 159 -2.41 -0.96 -7.55
CA ALA A 159 -2.26 -2.40 -7.63
C ALA A 159 -3.45 -3.15 -7.00
N LEU A 160 -4.01 -2.63 -5.91
CA LEU A 160 -5.12 -3.28 -5.20
C LEU A 160 -6.49 -2.83 -5.69
N TYR A 161 -6.71 -1.54 -5.94
CA TYR A 161 -8.02 -0.97 -6.26
C TYR A 161 -8.16 -0.50 -7.71
N GLY A 162 -7.06 -0.44 -8.49
CA GLY A 162 -7.09 0.10 -9.84
C GLY A 162 -7.47 1.58 -9.91
N VAL A 163 -7.93 2.02 -11.08
CA VAL A 163 -8.35 3.41 -11.33
C VAL A 163 -9.75 3.41 -11.95
N ALA A 164 -10.70 4.04 -11.28
CA ALA A 164 -12.07 4.13 -11.78
C ALA A 164 -12.15 4.88 -13.13
N GLY A 165 -12.96 4.37 -14.05
CA GLY A 165 -13.16 4.97 -15.38
C GLY A 165 -12.04 4.72 -16.39
N LYS A 166 -11.06 3.88 -16.07
CA LYS A 166 -9.97 3.45 -16.95
C LYS A 166 -9.82 1.94 -16.99
N ALA A 167 -9.23 1.41 -18.07
CA ALA A 167 -8.91 -0.01 -18.17
C ALA A 167 -7.64 -0.37 -17.35
N VAL A 168 -7.59 0.12 -16.10
CA VAL A 168 -6.57 -0.14 -15.10
C VAL A 168 -7.25 -0.76 -13.89
N TYR A 169 -7.19 -2.08 -13.81
CA TYR A 169 -7.85 -2.82 -12.73
C TYR A 169 -6.86 -3.16 -11.62
N GLY A 170 -7.37 -3.27 -10.40
CA GLY A 170 -6.61 -3.77 -9.27
C GLY A 170 -6.98 -5.22 -8.94
N LEU A 171 -6.24 -5.82 -8.04
CA LEU A 171 -6.50 -7.20 -7.60
C LEU A 171 -7.91 -7.39 -7.00
N LEU A 172 -8.51 -6.33 -6.46
CA LEU A 172 -9.83 -6.40 -5.79
C LEU A 172 -11.01 -6.11 -6.71
N ASN A 173 -10.78 -5.55 -7.88
CA ASN A 173 -11.85 -5.11 -8.79
C ASN A 173 -11.65 -5.51 -10.25
N ASP A 174 -10.76 -6.44 -10.53
CA ASP A 174 -10.61 -6.96 -11.90
C ASP A 174 -11.90 -7.69 -12.31
N PRO A 175 -12.51 -7.34 -13.47
CA PRO A 175 -13.76 -7.93 -13.92
C PRO A 175 -13.65 -9.40 -14.32
N SER A 176 -12.43 -9.93 -14.47
CA SER A 176 -12.18 -11.34 -14.75
C SER A 176 -12.27 -12.25 -13.52
N LEU A 177 -12.28 -11.66 -12.31
CA LEU A 177 -12.35 -12.43 -11.07
C LEU A 177 -13.71 -13.08 -10.87
N ASN A 178 -13.69 -14.28 -10.30
CA ASN A 178 -14.90 -14.95 -9.88
C ASN A 178 -15.57 -14.23 -8.70
N ALA A 179 -16.89 -14.39 -8.58
CA ALA A 179 -17.64 -13.83 -7.48
C ALA A 179 -17.12 -14.30 -6.13
N ALA A 180 -17.02 -13.36 -5.18
CA ALA A 180 -16.60 -13.69 -3.83
C ALA A 180 -17.62 -14.60 -3.13
N ILE A 181 -17.14 -15.60 -2.40
CA ILE A 181 -17.99 -16.45 -1.56
C ILE A 181 -18.23 -15.78 -0.19
N THR A 182 -19.29 -16.17 0.47
CA THR A 182 -19.59 -15.75 1.84
C THR A 182 -19.12 -16.79 2.85
N PRO A 183 -18.67 -16.39 4.05
CA PRO A 183 -18.31 -17.32 5.11
C PRO A 183 -19.55 -18.11 5.59
N ILE A 184 -19.33 -19.18 6.32
CA ILE A 184 -20.40 -19.98 6.92
C ILE A 184 -21.05 -19.17 8.04
N VAL A 185 -22.37 -19.03 8.00
CA VAL A 185 -23.11 -18.31 9.04
C VAL A 185 -23.25 -19.21 10.27
N VAL A 186 -22.82 -18.70 11.42
CA VAL A 186 -22.95 -19.39 12.71
C VAL A 186 -24.00 -18.67 13.56
N ASN A 187 -24.86 -19.41 14.25
CA ASN A 187 -25.94 -18.89 15.10
C ASN A 187 -26.84 -17.86 14.41
N SER A 188 -27.09 -18.04 13.12
CA SER A 188 -27.97 -17.23 12.26
C SER A 188 -27.55 -15.77 12.03
N THR A 189 -26.41 -15.30 12.59
CA THR A 189 -26.01 -13.88 12.52
C THR A 189 -24.51 -13.66 12.39
N HIS A 190 -23.67 -14.57 12.89
CA HIS A 190 -22.23 -14.32 12.99
C HIS A 190 -21.47 -14.81 11.75
N THR A 191 -20.95 -13.88 10.96
CA THR A 191 -20.05 -14.15 9.84
C THR A 191 -18.62 -13.76 10.16
N VAL A 192 -18.42 -12.75 11.01
CA VAL A 192 -17.13 -12.15 11.34
C VAL A 192 -16.26 -13.12 12.16
N TRP A 193 -15.02 -13.28 11.77
CA TRP A 193 -14.09 -14.21 12.45
C TRP A 193 -13.78 -13.84 13.89
N ALA A 194 -13.94 -12.57 14.27
CA ALA A 194 -13.81 -12.15 15.65
C ALA A 194 -14.80 -12.85 16.61
N GLU A 195 -15.95 -13.31 16.10
CA GLU A 195 -16.99 -13.98 16.88
C GLU A 195 -16.96 -15.50 16.75
N LYS A 196 -16.28 -16.05 15.74
CA LYS A 196 -16.16 -17.48 15.46
C LYS A 196 -15.10 -18.18 16.33
N THR A 197 -15.32 -19.47 16.58
CA THR A 197 -14.30 -20.35 17.19
C THR A 197 -13.20 -20.70 16.16
N ALA A 198 -12.05 -21.17 16.64
CA ALA A 198 -10.94 -21.57 15.78
C ALA A 198 -11.32 -22.66 14.75
N ASN A 199 -12.19 -23.60 15.15
CA ASN A 199 -12.68 -24.66 14.26
C ASN A 199 -13.58 -24.09 13.15
N GLN A 200 -14.50 -23.17 13.50
CA GLN A 200 -15.38 -22.51 12.53
C GLN A 200 -14.60 -21.63 11.54
N GLN A 201 -13.52 -20.98 12.00
CA GLN A 201 -12.62 -20.24 11.11
C GLN A 201 -11.90 -21.19 10.13
N MET A 202 -11.51 -22.37 10.59
CA MET A 202 -10.92 -23.41 9.73
C MET A 202 -11.91 -23.95 8.72
N ASP A 203 -13.19 -24.10 9.08
CA ASP A 203 -14.25 -24.52 8.14
C ASP A 203 -14.46 -23.49 7.02
N ASP A 204 -14.41 -22.18 7.33
CA ASP A 204 -14.46 -21.12 6.32
C ASP A 204 -13.26 -21.20 5.36
N LEU A 205 -12.05 -21.41 5.88
CA LEU A 205 -10.86 -21.58 5.06
C LEU A 205 -10.98 -22.83 4.16
N ASN A 206 -11.42 -23.95 4.71
CA ASN A 206 -11.67 -25.18 3.95
C ASN A 206 -12.69 -24.95 2.83
N LYS A 207 -13.75 -24.18 3.09
CA LYS A 207 -14.73 -23.78 2.08
C LYS A 207 -14.09 -22.96 0.96
N LEU A 208 -13.20 -22.03 1.29
CA LEU A 208 -12.49 -21.21 0.29
C LEU A 208 -11.53 -22.07 -0.54
N VAL A 209 -10.76 -22.96 0.08
CA VAL A 209 -9.86 -23.90 -0.61
C VAL A 209 -10.64 -24.84 -1.52
N ALA A 210 -11.74 -25.41 -1.05
CA ALA A 210 -12.60 -26.28 -1.85
C ALA A 210 -13.19 -25.56 -3.06
N SER A 211 -13.59 -24.29 -2.89
CA SER A 211 -14.05 -23.44 -4.00
C SER A 211 -12.93 -23.23 -5.03
N LEU A 212 -11.70 -22.95 -4.58
CA LEU A 212 -10.55 -22.77 -5.47
C LEU A 212 -10.23 -24.06 -6.25
N TYR A 213 -10.21 -25.22 -5.60
CA TYR A 213 -9.95 -26.51 -6.25
C TYR A 213 -11.03 -26.85 -7.28
N THR A 214 -12.29 -26.54 -6.98
CA THR A 214 -13.40 -26.73 -7.93
C THR A 214 -13.26 -25.84 -9.16
N GLN A 215 -12.88 -24.56 -8.95
CA GLN A 215 -12.64 -23.60 -10.05
C GLN A 215 -11.43 -24.00 -10.91
N ALA A 216 -10.40 -24.51 -10.27
CA ALA A 216 -9.15 -24.88 -10.93
C ALA A 216 -9.23 -26.20 -11.74
N ALA A 217 -10.32 -26.97 -11.60
CA ALA A 217 -10.57 -28.20 -12.37
C ALA A 217 -9.36 -29.17 -12.42
N GLY A 218 -8.61 -29.28 -11.31
CA GLY A 218 -7.45 -30.18 -11.19
C GLY A 218 -6.10 -29.55 -11.55
N HIS A 219 -6.04 -28.26 -11.88
CA HIS A 219 -4.76 -27.55 -12.11
C HIS A 219 -4.07 -27.13 -10.82
N ILE A 220 -4.78 -27.12 -9.70
CA ILE A 220 -4.26 -26.77 -8.36
C ILE A 220 -4.44 -28.00 -7.46
N ASP A 221 -3.40 -28.34 -6.75
CA ASP A 221 -3.35 -29.41 -5.74
C ASP A 221 -2.64 -28.97 -4.47
N ASP A 222 -2.53 -29.83 -3.47
CA ASP A 222 -1.86 -29.55 -2.20
C ASP A 222 -0.35 -29.24 -2.34
N SER A 223 0.27 -29.60 -3.47
CA SER A 223 1.68 -29.30 -3.74
C SER A 223 1.89 -27.89 -4.26
N THR A 224 0.83 -27.26 -4.78
CA THR A 224 0.87 -25.91 -5.36
C THR A 224 1.07 -24.86 -4.25
N LYS A 225 2.04 -23.97 -4.47
CA LYS A 225 2.27 -22.85 -3.55
C LYS A 225 1.12 -21.87 -3.65
N THR A 226 0.48 -21.62 -2.53
CA THR A 226 -0.64 -20.70 -2.42
C THR A 226 -0.34 -19.58 -1.43
N LYS A 227 -0.90 -18.41 -1.67
CA LYS A 227 -0.85 -17.26 -0.76
C LYS A 227 -2.25 -16.93 -0.26
N LEU A 228 -2.38 -16.82 1.05
CA LEU A 228 -3.60 -16.36 1.71
C LEU A 228 -3.41 -14.91 2.14
N LEU A 229 -4.12 -14.01 1.49
CA LEU A 229 -4.11 -12.60 1.82
C LEU A 229 -5.17 -12.33 2.89
N VAL A 230 -4.75 -11.78 4.00
CA VAL A 230 -5.64 -11.51 5.15
C VAL A 230 -5.42 -10.09 5.68
N SER A 231 -6.46 -9.52 6.28
CA SER A 231 -6.32 -8.25 7.01
C SER A 231 -5.60 -8.46 8.35
N PRO A 232 -5.04 -7.39 8.95
CA PRO A 232 -4.49 -7.47 10.31
C PRO A 232 -5.51 -7.96 11.35
N ALA A 233 -6.80 -7.58 11.21
CA ALA A 233 -7.88 -8.01 12.09
C ALA A 233 -8.13 -9.52 11.97
N THR A 234 -8.18 -10.03 10.74
CA THR A 234 -8.30 -11.46 10.47
C THR A 234 -7.11 -12.25 11.02
N LEU A 235 -5.89 -11.73 10.83
CA LEU A 235 -4.68 -12.35 11.39
C LEU A 235 -4.72 -12.43 12.91
N ALA A 236 -5.21 -11.38 13.58
CA ALA A 236 -5.39 -11.39 15.03
C ALA A 236 -6.41 -12.45 15.45
N ALA A 237 -7.51 -12.60 14.71
CA ALA A 237 -8.52 -13.63 14.96
C ALA A 237 -7.98 -15.06 14.80
N MET A 238 -6.99 -15.29 13.89
CA MET A 238 -6.32 -16.59 13.71
C MET A 238 -5.49 -17.06 14.92
N ASN A 239 -5.22 -16.19 15.89
CA ASN A 239 -4.54 -16.58 17.13
C ASN A 239 -5.48 -17.22 18.16
N LYS A 240 -6.80 -17.33 17.88
CA LYS A 240 -7.72 -18.06 18.75
C LYS A 240 -7.34 -19.53 18.87
N VAL A 241 -7.56 -20.04 20.06
CA VAL A 241 -7.24 -21.42 20.44
C VAL A 241 -8.51 -22.26 20.39
N ASN A 242 -8.43 -23.48 19.90
CA ASN A 242 -9.52 -24.44 20.00
C ASN A 242 -9.56 -25.11 21.39
N ASP A 243 -10.55 -25.99 21.60
CA ASP A 243 -10.75 -26.70 22.86
C ASP A 243 -9.57 -27.62 23.25
N TYR A 244 -8.68 -27.93 22.30
CA TYR A 244 -7.49 -28.77 22.50
C TYR A 244 -6.21 -27.94 22.70
N GLY A 245 -6.28 -26.62 22.82
CA GLY A 245 -5.13 -25.76 23.02
C GLY A 245 -4.31 -25.46 21.76
N VAL A 246 -4.86 -25.74 20.55
CA VAL A 246 -4.18 -25.48 19.28
C VAL A 246 -4.72 -24.18 18.66
N THR A 247 -3.83 -23.29 18.22
CA THR A 247 -4.23 -22.05 17.53
C THR A 247 -4.66 -22.35 16.09
N MET A 248 -5.62 -21.57 15.57
CA MET A 248 -6.04 -21.69 14.16
C MET A 248 -4.85 -21.57 13.20
N LYS A 249 -3.91 -20.64 13.46
CA LYS A 249 -2.70 -20.47 12.67
C LYS A 249 -1.85 -21.76 12.58
N LYS A 250 -1.75 -22.51 13.67
CA LYS A 250 -1.03 -23.81 13.68
C LYS A 250 -1.81 -24.87 12.91
N MET A 251 -3.14 -24.92 13.04
CA MET A 251 -3.98 -25.84 12.26
C MET A 251 -3.82 -25.60 10.76
N VAL A 252 -3.78 -24.34 10.33
CA VAL A 252 -3.54 -23.98 8.91
C VAL A 252 -2.17 -24.45 8.43
N ALA A 253 -1.12 -24.22 9.21
CA ALA A 253 0.25 -24.64 8.85
C ALA A 253 0.41 -26.16 8.78
N ASP A 254 -0.29 -26.90 9.65
CA ASP A 254 -0.24 -28.37 9.67
C ASP A 254 -1.09 -28.98 8.54
N THR A 255 -2.22 -28.35 8.16
CA THR A 255 -3.13 -28.84 7.13
C THR A 255 -2.66 -28.41 5.71
N TYR A 256 -2.18 -27.20 5.58
CA TYR A 256 -1.76 -26.60 4.29
C TYR A 256 -0.31 -26.11 4.37
N PRO A 257 0.70 -26.98 4.29
CA PRO A 257 2.10 -26.63 4.46
C PRO A 257 2.63 -25.69 3.37
N ASN A 258 2.02 -25.71 2.17
CA ASN A 258 2.40 -24.86 1.04
C ASN A 258 1.64 -23.52 0.98
N LEU A 259 0.83 -23.22 1.99
CA LEU A 259 0.08 -21.99 2.09
C LEU A 259 0.84 -20.94 2.90
N THR A 260 1.12 -19.79 2.28
CA THR A 260 1.80 -18.67 2.92
C THR A 260 0.79 -17.57 3.24
N VAL A 261 0.74 -17.14 4.51
CA VAL A 261 -0.15 -16.05 4.93
C VAL A 261 0.55 -14.70 4.71
N VAL A 262 -0.08 -13.82 3.95
CA VAL A 262 0.39 -12.46 3.68
C VAL A 262 -0.59 -11.45 4.26
N VAL A 263 -0.09 -10.50 5.04
CA VAL A 263 -0.92 -9.47 5.66
C VAL A 263 -1.06 -8.28 4.74
N VAL A 264 -2.30 -7.91 4.44
CA VAL A 264 -2.67 -6.79 3.56
C VAL A 264 -3.65 -5.90 4.32
N PRO A 265 -3.22 -4.75 4.85
CA PRO A 265 -4.07 -3.86 5.64
C PRO A 265 -5.32 -3.37 4.89
N GLU A 266 -5.21 -3.21 3.58
CA GLU A 266 -6.25 -2.70 2.70
C GLU A 266 -7.45 -3.66 2.52
N LEU A 267 -7.33 -4.91 2.96
CA LEU A 267 -8.43 -5.89 2.94
C LEU A 267 -9.45 -5.68 4.07
N TYR A 268 -9.18 -4.78 5.00
CA TYR A 268 -10.11 -4.43 6.07
C TYR A 268 -11.01 -3.26 5.66
N ASN A 269 -12.32 -3.47 5.73
CA ASN A 269 -13.31 -2.42 5.53
C ASN A 269 -13.74 -1.84 6.89
N ALA A 270 -13.21 -0.66 7.21
CA ALA A 270 -13.49 0.01 8.49
C ALA A 270 -14.96 0.47 8.62
N THR A 271 -15.69 0.65 7.53
CA THR A 271 -17.10 1.07 7.55
C THR A 271 -18.04 -0.07 7.88
N LEU A 272 -17.74 -1.26 7.38
CA LEU A 272 -18.55 -2.45 7.58
C LEU A 272 -18.02 -3.35 8.72
N GLU A 273 -16.87 -2.98 9.29
CA GLU A 273 -16.13 -3.79 10.29
C GLU A 273 -15.87 -5.23 9.84
N THR A 274 -15.75 -5.43 8.54
CA THR A 274 -15.55 -6.73 7.90
C THR A 274 -14.25 -6.75 7.10
N SER A 275 -13.71 -7.95 6.92
CA SER A 275 -12.53 -8.18 6.11
C SER A 275 -12.86 -8.99 4.87
N THR A 276 -12.02 -8.83 3.86
CA THR A 276 -11.97 -9.71 2.69
C THR A 276 -10.75 -10.60 2.81
N MET A 277 -10.88 -11.86 2.48
CA MET A 277 -9.80 -12.83 2.40
C MET A 277 -9.67 -13.29 0.96
N ILE A 278 -8.43 -13.38 0.45
CA ILE A 278 -8.15 -13.82 -0.90
C ILE A 278 -7.14 -14.96 -0.83
N LEU A 279 -7.46 -16.06 -1.49
CA LEU A 279 -6.56 -17.19 -1.69
C LEU A 279 -6.17 -17.22 -3.17
N LEU A 280 -4.89 -17.20 -3.45
CA LEU A 280 -4.37 -17.26 -4.82
C LEU A 280 -3.23 -18.28 -4.91
N ALA A 281 -3.15 -19.01 -6.02
CA ALA A 281 -1.97 -19.76 -6.36
C ALA A 281 -0.87 -18.80 -6.85
N ASP A 282 0.38 -19.06 -6.48
CA ASP A 282 1.50 -18.19 -6.86
C ASP A 282 1.79 -18.31 -8.37
N GLU A 283 1.95 -19.52 -8.82
CA GLU A 283 2.13 -19.84 -10.24
C GLU A 283 1.50 -21.21 -10.57
N ILE A 284 1.05 -21.38 -11.79
CA ILE A 284 0.55 -22.65 -12.32
C ILE A 284 1.28 -22.93 -13.63
N LEU A 285 1.93 -24.10 -13.74
CA LEU A 285 2.70 -24.52 -14.92
C LEU A 285 3.72 -23.46 -15.41
N GLY A 286 4.34 -22.75 -14.47
CA GLY A 286 5.33 -21.71 -14.77
C GLY A 286 4.74 -20.37 -15.22
N GLN A 287 3.41 -20.20 -15.14
CA GLN A 287 2.75 -18.93 -15.37
C GLN A 287 2.30 -18.30 -14.04
N PRO A 288 2.68 -17.06 -13.73
CA PRO A 288 2.22 -16.38 -12.54
C PRO A 288 0.72 -16.10 -12.63
N THR A 289 0.01 -16.27 -11.54
CA THR A 289 -1.43 -16.03 -11.49
C THR A 289 -1.77 -14.54 -11.62
N VAL A 290 -0.96 -13.70 -10.96
CA VAL A 290 -1.11 -12.25 -10.95
C VAL A 290 0.26 -11.60 -11.13
N GLU A 291 0.30 -10.51 -11.88
CA GLU A 291 1.47 -9.64 -12.02
C GLU A 291 1.06 -8.18 -11.81
N PHE A 292 1.95 -7.38 -11.25
CA PHE A 292 1.76 -5.93 -11.19
C PHE A 292 2.56 -5.26 -12.30
N GLY A 293 1.82 -4.72 -13.29
CA GLY A 293 2.40 -4.06 -14.44
C GLY A 293 2.82 -2.63 -14.12
N TYR A 294 4.05 -2.25 -14.49
CA TYR A 294 4.49 -0.86 -14.44
C TYR A 294 5.23 -0.49 -15.74
N ALA A 295 5.21 0.79 -16.09
CA ALA A 295 6.05 1.32 -17.16
C ALA A 295 7.37 1.85 -16.58
N ASP A 296 7.28 2.87 -15.74
CA ASP A 296 8.39 3.41 -14.98
C ASP A 296 7.98 3.59 -13.51
N LYS A 297 8.82 3.08 -12.58
CA LYS A 297 8.56 3.19 -11.14
C LYS A 297 8.83 4.58 -10.60
N TYR A 298 9.84 5.24 -11.15
CA TYR A 298 10.25 6.56 -10.69
C TYR A 298 11.02 7.25 -11.82
N TYR A 299 10.41 8.25 -12.43
CA TYR A 299 11.02 9.06 -13.45
C TYR A 299 11.16 10.51 -12.95
N ALA A 300 12.38 10.91 -12.63
CA ALA A 300 12.69 12.26 -12.22
C ALA A 300 12.91 13.15 -13.47
N HIS A 301 12.08 14.17 -13.61
CA HIS A 301 12.25 15.19 -14.65
C HIS A 301 13.34 16.19 -14.27
N GLU A 302 13.72 17.05 -15.21
CA GLU A 302 14.69 18.11 -14.96
C GLU A 302 14.23 19.05 -13.83
N ILE A 303 15.22 19.56 -13.10
CA ILE A 303 15.00 20.57 -12.07
C ILE A 303 14.82 21.92 -12.76
N VAL A 304 13.67 22.53 -12.53
CA VAL A 304 13.34 23.86 -13.07
C VAL A 304 13.46 24.89 -11.96
N ARG A 305 14.19 25.99 -12.25
CA ARG A 305 14.25 27.13 -11.37
C ARG A 305 13.09 28.07 -11.65
N ASP A 306 12.36 28.44 -10.62
CA ASP A 306 11.36 29.50 -10.60
C ASP A 306 11.98 30.75 -9.93
N LEU A 307 11.24 31.85 -9.76
CA LEU A 307 11.76 33.13 -9.24
C LEU A 307 12.62 32.99 -7.97
N SER A 308 12.11 32.31 -6.94
CA SER A 308 12.80 32.09 -5.67
C SER A 308 12.62 30.66 -5.15
N SER A 309 12.49 29.70 -6.06
CA SER A 309 12.30 28.30 -5.71
C SER A 309 12.80 27.37 -6.81
N TRP A 310 13.09 26.13 -6.42
CA TRP A 310 13.40 25.03 -7.32
C TRP A 310 12.23 24.06 -7.32
N LYS A 311 11.91 23.55 -8.49
CA LYS A 311 10.83 22.59 -8.69
C LYS A 311 11.35 21.39 -9.47
N GLN A 312 11.07 20.19 -9.00
CA GLN A 312 11.31 18.96 -9.72
C GLN A 312 10.04 18.14 -9.76
N LYS A 313 9.62 17.77 -10.95
CA LYS A 313 8.52 16.85 -11.18
C LYS A 313 9.04 15.43 -11.15
N VAL A 314 8.32 14.56 -10.47
CA VAL A 314 8.57 13.12 -10.46
C VAL A 314 7.31 12.43 -10.92
N SER A 315 7.42 11.49 -11.83
CA SER A 315 6.30 10.75 -12.39
C SER A 315 6.53 9.25 -12.36
N ALA A 316 5.44 8.50 -12.43
CA ALA A 316 5.42 7.06 -12.52
C ALA A 316 4.25 6.60 -13.40
N GLY A 317 4.32 5.37 -13.91
CA GLY A 317 3.27 4.78 -14.73
C GLY A 317 2.98 3.34 -14.32
N THR A 318 1.68 3.02 -14.18
CA THR A 318 1.21 1.68 -13.81
C THR A 318 0.13 1.19 -14.76
N TYR A 319 0.03 -0.12 -14.91
CA TYR A 319 -1.07 -0.84 -15.58
C TYR A 319 -2.01 -1.53 -14.57
N GLY A 320 -1.74 -1.36 -13.26
CA GLY A 320 -2.47 -2.03 -12.19
C GLY A 320 -2.11 -3.50 -12.04
N ALA A 321 -3.07 -4.30 -11.59
CA ALA A 321 -2.96 -5.75 -11.53
C ALA A 321 -3.33 -6.37 -12.88
N ILE A 322 -2.53 -7.32 -13.32
CA ILE A 322 -2.77 -8.11 -14.52
C ILE A 322 -3.04 -9.54 -14.04
N VAL A 323 -4.30 -9.93 -14.02
CA VAL A 323 -4.72 -11.28 -13.65
C VAL A 323 -4.60 -12.15 -14.90
N GLN A 324 -3.65 -13.08 -14.88
CA GLN A 324 -3.43 -14.01 -15.99
C GLN A 324 -4.31 -15.25 -15.88
N LEU A 325 -4.49 -15.76 -14.65
CA LEU A 325 -5.24 -16.99 -14.36
C LEU A 325 -6.36 -16.70 -13.34
N PRO A 326 -7.52 -16.19 -13.80
CA PRO A 326 -8.61 -15.82 -12.88
C PRO A 326 -9.18 -16.98 -12.06
N PHE A 327 -9.16 -18.20 -12.63
CA PHE A 327 -9.64 -19.41 -11.96
C PHE A 327 -8.76 -19.82 -10.76
N ALA A 328 -7.54 -19.33 -10.70
CA ALA A 328 -6.60 -19.60 -9.62
C ALA A 328 -6.70 -18.63 -8.43
N ILE A 329 -7.74 -17.79 -8.41
CA ILE A 329 -8.01 -16.81 -7.35
C ILE A 329 -9.39 -17.06 -6.77
N GLY A 330 -9.44 -17.34 -5.48
CA GLY A 330 -10.68 -17.39 -4.69
C GLY A 330 -10.75 -16.23 -3.72
N SER A 331 -11.92 -15.63 -3.55
CA SER A 331 -12.13 -14.55 -2.59
C SER A 331 -13.32 -14.83 -1.68
N MET A 332 -13.21 -14.41 -0.43
CA MET A 332 -14.27 -14.49 0.57
C MET A 332 -14.44 -13.13 1.23
N THR A 333 -15.68 -12.64 1.29
CA THR A 333 -16.01 -11.32 1.85
C THR A 333 -16.96 -11.44 3.03
N GLY A 334 -16.89 -10.52 3.99
CA GLY A 334 -17.76 -10.51 5.16
C GLY A 334 -17.23 -11.34 6.33
N ILE A 335 -15.92 -11.42 6.45
CA ILE A 335 -15.20 -12.10 7.53
C ILE A 335 -14.99 -11.19 8.72
#